data_9e13da2b710596e0ac4d53dd397ad92a
#
_entry.id   9e13da2b710596e0ac4d53dd397ad92a
#
_cell.length_a   1.000
_cell.length_b   1.000
_cell.length_c   1.000
_cell.angle_alpha   90.00
_cell.angle_beta   90.00
_cell.angle_gamma   90.00
#
_symmetry.space_group_name_H-M   'P 1'
#
loop_
_entity.id
_entity.type
_entity.pdbx_description
1 polymer ?
#
loop_
_entity_poly.entity_id
_entity_poly.type
_entity_poly.pdbx_seq_one_letter_code
_entity_poly.pdbx_strand_id
1 'polypeptide(L)'
;ELESGERIEGDLFIDCTGFRGLLIEQTLNTGYDDWSHFLPADSAVAVQTESVGPPVPYTRSIAHESGWQWRIPLQHRVGNGMVFCSKFWSDDEATSKLLGNLAGEPLTDPRVIKFTTGTRRKHWNKNVIAMGLASGFMEPLESTSIHLIQRAVIRLMQMFPYDGVRQPDVDEFNNQMKFEIDNVRDFIILHYHVTNRRDTKFWRHCSSMPIPDSLQHRIDLFRET
;
A
#
# COMPACT_ATOMS: atom_id res chain seq x y z
N GLU A 1 12.73 19.54 15.82
CA GLU A 1 13.68 19.25 16.88
C GLU A 1 13.94 17.74 16.93
N LEU A 2 15.20 17.35 16.98
CA LEU A 2 15.59 15.95 17.07
C LEU A 2 15.63 15.50 18.54
N GLU A 3 15.73 14.19 18.77
CA GLU A 3 15.90 13.63 20.15
C GLU A 3 17.17 14.17 20.83
N SER A 4 18.17 14.57 20.05
CA SER A 4 19.37 15.22 20.54
C SER A 4 19.15 16.65 21.06
N GLY A 5 17.97 17.25 20.84
CA GLY A 5 17.66 18.65 21.09
C GLY A 5 18.09 19.60 19.96
N GLU A 6 18.72 19.10 18.91
CA GLU A 6 19.09 19.87 17.72
C GLU A 6 17.85 20.31 16.96
N ARG A 7 17.82 21.57 16.50
CA ARG A 7 16.77 22.10 15.64
C ARG A 7 17.23 22.13 14.20
N ILE A 8 16.47 21.48 13.32
CA ILE A 8 16.67 21.53 11.88
C ILE A 8 15.63 22.50 11.32
N GLU A 9 16.10 23.55 10.65
CA GLU A 9 15.27 24.53 9.96
C GLU A 9 15.23 24.21 8.46
N GLY A 10 14.11 24.49 7.82
CA GLY A 10 13.93 24.28 6.38
C GLY A 10 12.63 24.91 5.89
N ASP A 11 12.62 25.34 4.63
CA ASP A 11 11.46 25.93 3.98
C ASP A 11 10.45 24.86 3.54
N LEU A 12 10.92 23.65 3.20
CA LEU A 12 10.14 22.51 2.79
C LEU A 12 10.65 21.24 3.46
N PHE A 13 9.74 20.39 3.93
CA PHE A 13 10.06 19.11 4.54
C PHE A 13 9.38 17.98 3.77
N ILE A 14 10.10 16.88 3.59
CA ILE A 14 9.55 15.64 3.02
C ILE A 14 9.43 14.63 4.14
N ASP A 15 8.20 14.25 4.47
CA ASP A 15 7.90 13.24 5.50
C ASP A 15 7.96 11.84 4.89
N CYS A 16 9.05 11.12 5.19
CA CYS A 16 9.25 9.71 4.86
C CYS A 16 9.31 8.84 6.13
N THR A 17 8.65 9.24 7.21
CA THR A 17 8.77 8.60 8.54
C THR A 17 7.93 7.34 8.71
N GLY A 18 7.49 6.76 7.59
CA GLY A 18 6.73 5.52 7.59
C GLY A 18 5.28 5.70 8.05
N PHE A 19 4.64 4.65 8.51
CA PHE A 19 3.24 4.69 8.97
C PHE A 19 2.96 5.74 10.05
N ARG A 20 3.99 6.15 10.79
CA ARG A 20 3.85 7.16 11.86
C ARG A 20 3.47 8.55 11.33
N GLY A 21 4.00 8.95 10.15
CA GLY A 21 3.74 10.25 9.57
C GLY A 21 4.04 11.39 10.55
N LEU A 22 5.28 11.44 11.09
CA LEU A 22 5.63 12.32 12.21
C LEU A 22 5.33 13.81 11.94
N LEU A 23 5.55 14.27 10.71
CA LEU A 23 5.30 15.65 10.34
C LEU A 23 3.87 15.81 9.81
N ILE A 24 3.49 14.99 8.83
CA ILE A 24 2.20 15.15 8.13
C ILE A 24 1.00 14.87 9.04
N GLU A 25 1.11 13.91 9.95
CA GLU A 25 0.01 13.54 10.84
C GLU A 25 0.21 14.02 12.26
N GLN A 26 1.30 13.58 12.94
CA GLN A 26 1.44 13.86 14.36
C GLN A 26 1.65 15.37 14.65
N THR A 27 2.24 16.11 13.70
CA THR A 27 2.42 17.56 13.84
C THR A 27 1.31 18.36 13.17
N LEU A 28 0.91 18.00 11.94
CA LEU A 28 -0.02 18.82 11.16
C LEU A 28 -1.48 18.31 11.22
N ASN A 29 -1.74 17.14 11.80
CA ASN A 29 -3.08 16.54 11.94
C ASN A 29 -3.85 16.55 10.60
N THR A 30 -3.18 16.12 9.53
CA THR A 30 -3.73 16.18 8.18
C THR A 30 -4.94 15.27 7.99
N GLY A 31 -5.00 14.16 8.76
CA GLY A 31 -6.04 13.16 8.70
C GLY A 31 -5.78 12.07 7.66
N TYR A 32 -6.55 10.99 7.78
CA TYR A 32 -6.39 9.79 6.99
C TYR A 32 -7.76 9.30 6.49
N ASP A 33 -7.84 8.90 5.24
CA ASP A 33 -9.00 8.26 4.64
C ASP A 33 -8.80 6.75 4.68
N ASP A 34 -9.52 6.09 5.57
CA ASP A 34 -9.49 4.63 5.78
C ASP A 34 -10.35 3.94 4.73
N TRP A 35 -9.76 3.00 3.99
CA TRP A 35 -10.39 2.21 2.94
C TRP A 35 -10.60 0.74 3.31
N SER A 36 -10.52 0.39 4.59
CA SER A 36 -10.70 -0.99 5.07
C SER A 36 -12.04 -1.61 4.68
N HIS A 37 -13.05 -0.77 4.41
CA HIS A 37 -14.37 -1.20 3.92
C HIS A 37 -14.36 -1.65 2.44
N PHE A 38 -13.36 -1.24 1.65
CA PHE A 38 -13.12 -1.68 0.27
C PHE A 38 -12.01 -2.72 0.17
N LEU A 39 -11.03 -2.66 1.04
CA LEU A 39 -9.84 -3.52 1.06
C LEU A 39 -9.66 -4.07 2.48
N PRO A 40 -10.27 -5.21 2.78
CA PRO A 40 -10.42 -5.70 4.16
C PRO A 40 -9.16 -6.33 4.75
N ALA A 41 -8.09 -6.50 3.95
CA ALA A 41 -6.81 -6.97 4.46
C ALA A 41 -6.15 -5.87 5.30
N ASP A 42 -5.69 -6.24 6.50
CA ASP A 42 -5.14 -5.34 7.51
C ASP A 42 -3.81 -5.83 8.10
N SER A 43 -3.35 -6.97 7.60
CA SER A 43 -2.19 -7.65 8.16
C SER A 43 -1.36 -8.31 7.06
N ALA A 44 -0.06 -8.39 7.29
CA ALA A 44 0.83 -9.21 6.48
C ALA A 44 1.84 -9.93 7.38
N VAL A 45 2.29 -11.10 6.94
CA VAL A 45 3.47 -11.75 7.47
C VAL A 45 4.49 -11.91 6.36
N ALA A 46 5.75 -11.59 6.64
CA ALA A 46 6.83 -11.62 5.65
C ALA A 46 8.02 -12.43 6.16
N VAL A 47 8.66 -13.17 5.23
CA VAL A 47 9.86 -13.94 5.50
C VAL A 47 10.73 -14.02 4.24
N GLN A 48 12.03 -14.04 4.43
CA GLN A 48 13.00 -14.26 3.35
C GLN A 48 13.43 -15.72 3.34
N THR A 49 13.63 -16.29 2.15
CA THR A 49 14.13 -17.65 2.01
C THR A 49 15.33 -17.72 1.07
N GLU A 50 16.08 -18.81 1.17
CA GLU A 50 17.04 -19.19 0.16
C GLU A 50 16.39 -19.40 -1.21
N SER A 51 17.16 -19.22 -2.27
CA SER A 51 16.74 -19.54 -3.64
C SER A 51 16.95 -21.02 -3.90
N VAL A 52 15.93 -21.73 -4.35
CA VAL A 52 15.98 -23.17 -4.65
C VAL A 52 16.26 -23.46 -6.14
N GLY A 53 16.58 -22.45 -6.92
CA GLY A 53 16.86 -22.55 -8.35
C GLY A 53 17.06 -21.18 -8.99
N PRO A 54 17.28 -21.11 -10.32
CA PRO A 54 17.41 -19.85 -11.03
C PRO A 54 16.20 -18.95 -10.83
N PRO A 55 16.40 -17.62 -10.65
CA PRO A 55 15.29 -16.71 -10.47
C PRO A 55 14.43 -16.63 -11.74
N VAL A 56 13.12 -16.78 -11.58
CA VAL A 56 12.16 -16.54 -12.68
C VAL A 56 11.87 -15.04 -12.77
N PRO A 57 11.60 -14.49 -13.98
CA PRO A 57 11.44 -13.05 -14.20
C PRO A 57 10.02 -12.54 -13.89
N TYR A 58 9.36 -13.09 -12.87
CA TYR A 58 8.02 -12.68 -12.47
C TYR A 58 7.77 -12.88 -10.97
N THR A 59 6.93 -12.04 -10.41
CA THR A 59 6.33 -12.21 -9.09
C THR A 59 5.13 -13.16 -9.18
N ARG A 60 4.95 -14.01 -8.19
CA ARG A 60 3.74 -14.82 -8.02
C ARG A 60 2.84 -14.19 -6.97
N SER A 61 1.55 -14.06 -7.32
CA SER A 61 0.47 -13.80 -6.38
C SER A 61 -0.42 -15.03 -6.31
N ILE A 62 -0.56 -15.61 -5.12
CA ILE A 62 -1.26 -16.88 -4.90
C ILE A 62 -2.42 -16.62 -3.93
N ALA A 63 -3.66 -16.82 -4.38
CA ALA A 63 -4.82 -16.63 -3.53
C ALA A 63 -4.99 -17.78 -2.52
N HIS A 64 -5.21 -17.41 -1.26
CA HIS A 64 -5.50 -18.32 -0.14
C HIS A 64 -6.90 -18.08 0.43
N GLU A 65 -7.25 -18.77 1.51
CA GLU A 65 -8.60 -18.77 2.09
C GLU A 65 -9.01 -17.39 2.66
N SER A 66 -8.04 -16.59 3.14
CA SER A 66 -8.31 -15.29 3.79
C SER A 66 -7.35 -14.18 3.37
N GLY A 67 -6.85 -14.27 2.15
CA GLY A 67 -5.89 -13.33 1.60
C GLY A 67 -5.11 -13.91 0.43
N TRP A 68 -3.88 -13.45 0.26
CA TRP A 68 -3.01 -13.89 -0.83
C TRP A 68 -1.54 -13.86 -0.41
N GLN A 69 -0.73 -14.69 -1.05
CA GLN A 69 0.71 -14.80 -0.82
C GLN A 69 1.47 -14.22 -2.01
N TRP A 70 2.51 -13.44 -1.73
CA TRP A 70 3.50 -13.08 -2.75
C TRP A 70 4.73 -13.96 -2.65
N ARG A 71 5.36 -14.19 -3.81
CA ARG A 71 6.67 -14.79 -3.94
C ARG A 71 7.46 -14.01 -4.98
N ILE A 72 8.54 -13.34 -4.53
CA ILE A 72 9.36 -12.44 -5.32
C ILE A 72 10.77 -13.00 -5.38
N PRO A 73 11.18 -13.66 -6.49
CA PRO A 73 12.53 -14.10 -6.66
C PRO A 73 13.46 -12.91 -6.92
N LEU A 74 14.52 -12.83 -6.14
CA LEU A 74 15.59 -11.86 -6.27
C LEU A 74 16.89 -12.58 -6.61
N GLN A 75 17.96 -11.84 -6.93
CA GLN A 75 19.26 -12.44 -7.30
C GLN A 75 19.86 -13.31 -6.21
N HIS A 76 19.66 -12.95 -4.93
CA HIS A 76 20.34 -13.58 -3.79
C HIS A 76 19.39 -14.21 -2.76
N ARG A 77 18.09 -14.09 -2.94
CA ARG A 77 17.06 -14.63 -2.03
C ARG A 77 15.70 -14.63 -2.69
N VAL A 78 14.71 -15.20 -2.01
CA VAL A 78 13.29 -15.05 -2.39
C VAL A 78 12.56 -14.30 -1.26
N GLY A 79 11.89 -13.20 -1.60
CA GLY A 79 10.95 -12.53 -0.70
C GLY A 79 9.60 -13.25 -0.73
N ASN A 80 9.13 -13.70 0.42
CA ASN A 80 7.81 -14.31 0.57
C ASN A 80 7.00 -13.54 1.60
N GLY A 81 5.69 -13.53 1.42
CA GLY A 81 4.79 -13.03 2.45
C GLY A 81 3.34 -13.29 2.11
N MET A 82 2.51 -13.08 3.11
CA MET A 82 1.08 -13.32 3.08
C MET A 82 0.36 -12.07 3.55
N VAL A 83 -0.45 -11.47 2.68
CA VAL A 83 -1.45 -10.45 3.06
C VAL A 83 -2.70 -11.18 3.48
N PHE A 84 -3.29 -10.79 4.61
CA PHE A 84 -4.49 -11.46 5.13
C PHE A 84 -5.39 -10.50 5.91
N CYS A 85 -6.63 -10.92 6.08
CA CYS A 85 -7.60 -10.20 6.89
C CYS A 85 -7.66 -10.83 8.29
N SER A 86 -7.31 -10.07 9.32
CA SER A 86 -7.26 -10.53 10.72
C SER A 86 -8.63 -10.97 11.27
N LYS A 87 -9.71 -10.57 10.63
CA LYS A 87 -11.08 -11.03 10.94
C LYS A 87 -11.29 -12.54 10.66
N PHE A 88 -10.51 -13.11 9.76
CA PHE A 88 -10.70 -14.49 9.30
C PHE A 88 -9.51 -15.39 9.61
N TRP A 89 -8.33 -14.87 9.83
CA TRP A 89 -7.13 -15.58 10.23
C TRP A 89 -6.42 -14.88 11.38
N SER A 90 -5.93 -15.65 12.34
CA SER A 90 -4.96 -15.17 13.32
C SER A 90 -3.57 -15.00 12.70
N ASP A 91 -2.69 -14.28 13.39
CA ASP A 91 -1.30 -14.11 12.98
C ASP A 91 -0.56 -15.46 12.91
N ASP A 92 -0.86 -16.38 13.82
CA ASP A 92 -0.26 -17.72 13.88
C ASP A 92 -0.75 -18.60 12.71
N GLU A 93 -2.04 -18.54 12.38
CA GLU A 93 -2.59 -19.27 11.22
C GLU A 93 -1.96 -18.79 9.92
N ALA A 94 -1.88 -17.46 9.71
CA ALA A 94 -1.26 -16.87 8.53
C ALA A 94 0.23 -17.21 8.45
N THR A 95 0.95 -17.15 9.57
CA THR A 95 2.36 -17.52 9.66
C THR A 95 2.59 -19.00 9.34
N SER A 96 1.81 -19.89 9.94
CA SER A 96 1.89 -21.32 9.69
C SER A 96 1.60 -21.65 8.23
N LYS A 97 0.59 -20.99 7.64
CA LYS A 97 0.23 -21.16 6.23
C LYS A 97 1.36 -20.68 5.31
N LEU A 98 1.96 -19.54 5.59
CA LEU A 98 3.11 -19.03 4.83
C LEU A 98 4.29 -20.00 4.90
N LEU A 99 4.69 -20.39 6.10
CA LEU A 99 5.83 -21.30 6.31
C LEU A 99 5.62 -22.64 5.62
N GLY A 100 4.42 -23.20 5.66
CA GLY A 100 4.06 -24.45 4.97
C GLY A 100 4.09 -24.36 3.43
N ASN A 101 4.12 -23.15 2.85
CA ASN A 101 4.16 -22.93 1.41
C ASN A 101 5.54 -22.41 0.90
N LEU A 102 6.54 -22.36 1.75
CA LEU A 102 7.89 -21.97 1.34
C LEU A 102 8.54 -23.10 0.51
N ALA A 103 9.33 -22.71 -0.47
CA ALA A 103 10.11 -23.66 -1.26
C ALA A 103 11.55 -23.79 -0.78
N GLY A 104 12.10 -22.74 -0.13
CA GLY A 104 13.47 -22.71 0.41
C GLY A 104 13.46 -22.50 1.92
N GLU A 105 14.60 -22.74 2.54
CA GLU A 105 14.76 -22.55 3.99
C GLU A 105 14.66 -21.06 4.36
N PRO A 106 13.96 -20.73 5.47
CA PRO A 106 13.90 -19.36 5.96
C PRO A 106 15.27 -18.81 6.34
N LEU A 107 15.58 -17.60 5.88
CA LEU A 107 16.78 -16.85 6.24
C LEU A 107 16.57 -15.93 7.45
N THR A 108 15.31 -15.67 7.80
CA THR A 108 14.92 -14.78 8.91
C THR A 108 13.66 -15.34 9.57
N ASP A 109 13.42 -14.91 10.80
CA ASP A 109 12.14 -15.18 11.45
C ASP A 109 10.99 -14.47 10.70
N PRO A 110 9.79 -15.07 10.66
CA PRO A 110 8.60 -14.43 10.12
C PRO A 110 8.28 -13.14 10.90
N ARG A 111 7.98 -12.06 10.18
CA ARG A 111 7.60 -10.78 10.76
C ARG A 111 6.16 -10.41 10.41
N VAL A 112 5.32 -10.27 11.43
CA VAL A 112 3.95 -9.75 11.26
C VAL A 112 3.98 -8.22 11.20
N ILE A 113 3.23 -7.68 10.25
CA ILE A 113 3.07 -6.24 10.02
C ILE A 113 1.58 -5.94 10.01
N LYS A 114 1.14 -5.01 10.86
CA LYS A 114 -0.22 -4.49 10.86
C LYS A 114 -0.27 -3.17 10.09
N PHE A 115 -1.33 -2.97 9.33
CA PHE A 115 -1.51 -1.75 8.56
C PHE A 115 -3.00 -1.39 8.42
N THR A 116 -3.27 -0.15 8.10
CA THR A 116 -4.58 0.31 7.65
C THR A 116 -4.45 0.74 6.19
N THR A 117 -5.22 0.09 5.31
CA THR A 117 -5.26 0.50 3.90
C THR A 117 -5.95 1.84 3.77
N GLY A 118 -5.29 2.79 3.08
CA GLY A 118 -5.83 4.14 2.93
C GLY A 118 -4.76 5.17 2.53
N THR A 119 -5.12 6.43 2.61
CA THR A 119 -4.26 7.55 2.20
C THR A 119 -4.44 8.77 3.09
N ARG A 120 -3.44 9.64 3.15
CA ARG A 120 -3.60 10.96 3.78
C ARG A 120 -4.59 11.79 2.99
N ARG A 121 -5.43 12.61 3.69
CA ARG A 121 -6.36 13.52 3.04
C ARG A 121 -5.68 14.57 2.19
N LYS A 122 -4.43 14.92 2.57
CA LYS A 122 -3.53 15.77 1.79
C LYS A 122 -2.14 15.18 1.80
N HIS A 123 -1.52 15.05 0.64
CA HIS A 123 -0.14 14.63 0.50
C HIS A 123 0.83 15.79 0.72
N TRP A 124 0.39 17.00 0.42
CA TRP A 124 1.08 18.25 0.72
C TRP A 124 0.20 19.13 1.62
N ASN A 125 0.67 19.40 2.82
CA ASN A 125 0.00 20.26 3.79
C ASN A 125 0.99 21.28 4.34
N LYS A 126 0.71 22.60 4.19
CA LYS A 126 1.63 23.69 4.50
C LYS A 126 2.97 23.49 3.77
N ASN A 127 4.07 23.38 4.52
CA ASN A 127 5.42 23.14 4.00
C ASN A 127 5.89 21.68 4.20
N VAL A 128 4.97 20.72 4.35
CA VAL A 128 5.29 19.30 4.51
C VAL A 128 4.64 18.49 3.38
N ILE A 129 5.43 17.66 2.71
CA ILE A 129 4.98 16.69 1.71
C ILE A 129 5.21 15.29 2.26
N ALA A 130 4.18 14.48 2.34
CA ALA A 130 4.29 13.06 2.73
C ALA A 130 4.58 12.20 1.51
N MET A 131 5.55 11.29 1.63
CA MET A 131 5.90 10.31 0.61
C MET A 131 6.04 8.90 1.21
N GLY A 132 5.81 7.89 0.38
CA GLY A 132 5.86 6.49 0.81
C GLY A 132 4.81 6.17 1.86
N LEU A 133 5.17 5.38 2.87
CA LEU A 133 4.23 4.93 3.91
C LEU A 133 3.67 6.08 4.77
N ALA A 134 4.32 7.24 4.80
CA ALA A 134 3.80 8.42 5.48
C ALA A 134 2.59 9.02 4.75
N SER A 135 2.51 8.86 3.42
CA SER A 135 1.42 9.36 2.59
C SER A 135 0.21 8.42 2.53
N GLY A 136 0.38 7.15 2.87
CA GLY A 136 -0.65 6.13 2.82
C GLY A 136 -0.08 4.76 2.50
N PHE A 137 -0.97 3.76 2.51
CA PHE A 137 -0.60 2.39 2.19
C PHE A 137 -1.73 1.65 1.48
N MET A 138 -1.37 0.92 0.46
CA MET A 138 -2.18 -0.10 -0.17
C MET A 138 -1.37 -1.39 -0.28
N GLU A 139 -2.03 -2.51 -0.11
CA GLU A 139 -1.40 -3.82 -0.23
C GLU A 139 -0.68 -3.98 -1.58
N PRO A 140 0.47 -4.71 -1.61
CA PRO A 140 1.34 -4.72 -2.79
C PRO A 140 0.89 -5.69 -3.89
N LEU A 141 -0.42 -5.94 -4.08
CA LEU A 141 -0.95 -6.89 -5.07
C LEU A 141 -0.42 -6.57 -6.49
N GLU A 142 -0.34 -5.28 -6.82
CA GLU A 142 0.17 -4.79 -8.10
C GLU A 142 1.53 -4.08 -7.98
N SER A 143 2.20 -4.21 -6.81
CA SER A 143 3.55 -3.65 -6.57
C SER A 143 3.66 -2.14 -6.79
N THR A 144 2.60 -1.37 -6.53
CA THR A 144 2.46 0.04 -6.90
C THR A 144 3.16 1.02 -5.96
N SER A 145 3.63 0.58 -4.78
CA SER A 145 4.18 1.48 -3.76
C SER A 145 5.36 2.31 -4.26
N ILE A 146 6.35 1.68 -4.91
CA ILE A 146 7.51 2.39 -5.47
C ILE A 146 7.10 3.31 -6.63
N HIS A 147 6.16 2.87 -7.46
CA HIS A 147 5.60 3.69 -8.53
C HIS A 147 4.98 4.97 -7.99
N LEU A 148 4.15 4.89 -6.94
CA LEU A 148 3.52 6.06 -6.31
C LEU A 148 4.55 7.03 -5.70
N ILE A 149 5.63 6.51 -5.09
CA ILE A 149 6.75 7.34 -4.61
C ILE A 149 7.39 8.07 -5.78
N GLN A 150 7.73 7.35 -6.85
CA GLN A 150 8.32 7.93 -8.06
C GLN A 150 7.44 9.03 -8.66
N ARG A 151 6.14 8.81 -8.74
CA ARG A 151 5.18 9.79 -9.25
C ARG A 151 5.13 11.04 -8.36
N ALA A 152 5.12 10.87 -7.04
CA ALA A 152 5.17 11.97 -6.10
C ALA A 152 6.45 12.81 -6.25
N VAL A 153 7.61 12.17 -6.42
CA VAL A 153 8.90 12.85 -6.66
C VAL A 153 8.86 13.64 -7.97
N ILE A 154 8.40 13.03 -9.06
CA ILE A 154 8.30 13.69 -10.37
C ILE A 154 7.39 14.93 -10.28
N ARG A 155 6.22 14.81 -9.62
CA ARG A 155 5.32 15.95 -9.42
C ARG A 155 5.96 17.05 -8.60
N LEU A 156 6.64 16.68 -7.51
CA LEU A 156 7.37 17.68 -6.71
C LEU A 156 8.42 18.40 -7.54
N MET A 157 9.19 17.70 -8.38
CA MET A 157 10.18 18.33 -9.26
C MET A 157 9.54 19.31 -10.25
N GLN A 158 8.34 18.97 -10.77
CA GLN A 158 7.58 19.82 -11.71
C GLN A 158 6.96 21.06 -11.03
N MET A 159 6.59 20.93 -9.76
CA MET A 159 5.91 21.96 -8.96
C MET A 159 6.80 22.46 -7.80
N PHE A 160 8.12 22.34 -7.94
CA PHE A 160 9.02 22.69 -6.84
C PHE A 160 8.90 24.19 -6.49
N PRO A 161 8.68 24.53 -5.21
CA PRO A 161 8.36 25.90 -4.80
C PRO A 161 9.60 26.77 -4.68
N TYR A 162 10.28 27.10 -5.79
CA TYR A 162 11.50 27.90 -5.81
C TYR A 162 11.32 29.29 -5.18
N ASP A 163 10.13 29.87 -5.32
CA ASP A 163 9.78 31.21 -4.80
C ASP A 163 8.88 31.13 -3.55
N GLY A 164 8.94 30.00 -2.84
CA GLY A 164 8.09 29.72 -1.67
C GLY A 164 6.83 28.93 -1.99
N VAL A 165 6.25 28.33 -0.94
CA VAL A 165 5.05 27.51 -1.04
C VAL A 165 3.82 28.38 -1.35
N ARG A 166 3.12 28.10 -2.44
CA ARG A 166 1.88 28.77 -2.84
C ARG A 166 0.71 27.80 -2.82
N GLN A 167 -0.44 28.25 -2.33
CA GLN A 167 -1.61 27.41 -2.15
C GLN A 167 -2.10 26.73 -3.46
N PRO A 168 -2.12 27.41 -4.63
CA PRO A 168 -2.51 26.76 -5.89
C PRO A 168 -1.61 25.57 -6.27
N ASP A 169 -0.31 25.64 -6.00
CA ASP A 169 0.63 24.54 -6.27
C ASP A 169 0.35 23.35 -5.33
N VAL A 170 0.08 23.66 -4.06
CA VAL A 170 -0.31 22.64 -3.04
C VAL A 170 -1.61 21.94 -3.45
N ASP A 171 -2.61 22.70 -3.86
CA ASP A 171 -3.92 22.16 -4.25
C ASP A 171 -3.80 21.29 -5.51
N GLU A 172 -3.07 21.74 -6.52
CA GLU A 172 -2.86 20.97 -7.74
C GLU A 172 -2.04 19.70 -7.48
N PHE A 173 -0.98 19.76 -6.68
CA PHE A 173 -0.24 18.57 -6.26
C PHE A 173 -1.17 17.54 -5.59
N ASN A 174 -1.99 17.99 -4.64
CA ASN A 174 -2.92 17.13 -3.93
C ASN A 174 -3.98 16.52 -4.85
N ASN A 175 -4.53 17.29 -5.79
CA ASN A 175 -5.52 16.82 -6.77
C ASN A 175 -4.94 15.73 -7.66
N GLN A 176 -3.74 15.93 -8.18
CA GLN A 176 -3.08 14.94 -9.04
C GLN A 176 -2.71 13.67 -8.27
N MET A 177 -2.22 13.80 -7.04
CA MET A 177 -1.91 12.64 -6.19
C MET A 177 -3.18 11.85 -5.88
N LYS A 178 -4.25 12.54 -5.47
CA LYS A 178 -5.53 11.91 -5.18
C LYS A 178 -6.06 11.13 -6.38
N PHE A 179 -6.07 11.73 -7.56
CA PHE A 179 -6.54 11.08 -8.78
C PHE A 179 -5.77 9.77 -9.06
N GLU A 180 -4.45 9.79 -8.96
CA GLU A 180 -3.62 8.62 -9.22
C GLU A 180 -3.82 7.52 -8.18
N ILE A 181 -3.85 7.88 -6.92
CA ILE A 181 -4.02 6.94 -5.81
C ILE A 181 -5.41 6.30 -5.83
N ASP A 182 -6.46 7.07 -6.12
CA ASP A 182 -7.82 6.55 -6.28
C ASP A 182 -7.90 5.54 -7.45
N ASN A 183 -7.20 5.80 -8.56
CA ASN A 183 -7.13 4.86 -9.67
C ASN A 183 -6.42 3.54 -9.30
N VAL A 184 -5.33 3.62 -8.55
CA VAL A 184 -4.62 2.42 -8.06
C VAL A 184 -5.50 1.65 -7.06
N ARG A 185 -6.16 2.35 -6.13
CA ARG A 185 -7.14 1.75 -5.20
C ARG A 185 -8.21 0.98 -5.96
N ASP A 186 -8.86 1.62 -6.91
CA ASP A 186 -9.94 1.02 -7.70
C ASP A 186 -9.45 -0.22 -8.45
N PHE A 187 -8.24 -0.18 -8.98
CA PHE A 187 -7.64 -1.32 -9.67
C PHE A 187 -7.38 -2.51 -8.72
N ILE A 188 -6.91 -2.26 -7.50
CA ILE A 188 -6.74 -3.32 -6.49
C ILE A 188 -8.10 -3.88 -6.08
N ILE A 189 -9.11 -3.03 -5.84
CA ILE A 189 -10.46 -3.45 -5.50
C ILE A 189 -11.06 -4.33 -6.61
N LEU A 190 -10.82 -3.99 -7.88
CA LEU A 190 -11.30 -4.76 -9.02
C LEU A 190 -10.85 -6.23 -8.95
N HIS A 191 -9.60 -6.52 -8.58
CA HIS A 191 -9.10 -7.90 -8.43
C HIS A 191 -9.91 -8.72 -7.44
N TYR A 192 -10.34 -8.10 -6.34
CA TYR A 192 -11.16 -8.75 -5.31
C TYR A 192 -12.62 -8.87 -5.71
N HIS A 193 -13.14 -7.85 -6.38
CA HIS A 193 -14.57 -7.76 -6.69
C HIS A 193 -15.00 -8.71 -7.82
N VAL A 194 -14.21 -8.81 -8.89
CA VAL A 194 -14.57 -9.61 -10.08
C VAL A 194 -14.20 -11.08 -9.97
N THR A 195 -13.62 -11.51 -8.85
CA THR A 195 -13.26 -12.91 -8.65
C THR A 195 -14.49 -13.81 -8.64
N ASN A 196 -14.35 -15.01 -9.21
CA ASN A 196 -15.38 -16.06 -9.14
C ASN A 196 -15.28 -16.91 -7.87
N ARG A 197 -14.29 -16.68 -7.00
CA ARG A 197 -14.13 -17.43 -5.75
C ARG A 197 -15.26 -17.13 -4.78
N ARG A 198 -15.88 -18.19 -4.26
CA ARG A 198 -16.96 -18.16 -3.26
C ARG A 198 -16.76 -19.21 -2.17
N ASP A 199 -15.60 -19.86 -2.20
CA ASP A 199 -15.26 -21.01 -1.34
C ASP A 199 -15.14 -20.62 0.14
N THR A 200 -14.70 -19.39 0.46
CA THR A 200 -14.51 -18.93 1.83
C THR A 200 -15.34 -17.69 2.18
N LYS A 201 -15.43 -17.37 3.46
CA LYS A 201 -16.11 -16.15 3.95
C LYS A 201 -15.43 -14.88 3.44
N PHE A 202 -14.09 -14.88 3.37
CA PHE A 202 -13.32 -13.75 2.86
C PHE A 202 -13.65 -13.45 1.39
N TRP A 203 -13.57 -14.45 0.50
CA TRP A 203 -13.84 -14.23 -0.92
C TRP A 203 -15.31 -13.91 -1.23
N ARG A 204 -16.25 -14.49 -0.46
CA ARG A 204 -17.67 -14.07 -0.54
C ARG A 204 -17.87 -12.62 -0.14
N HIS A 205 -17.19 -12.16 0.92
CA HIS A 205 -17.23 -10.77 1.33
C HIS A 205 -16.67 -9.84 0.23
N CYS A 206 -15.46 -10.10 -0.26
CA CYS A 206 -14.81 -9.30 -1.29
C CYS A 206 -15.64 -9.15 -2.57
N SER A 207 -16.32 -10.21 -2.98
CA SER A 207 -17.13 -10.20 -4.21
C SER A 207 -18.49 -9.53 -4.08
N SER A 208 -18.95 -9.27 -2.85
CA SER A 208 -20.26 -8.66 -2.56
C SER A 208 -20.16 -7.31 -1.83
N MET A 209 -18.96 -6.90 -1.44
CA MET A 209 -18.75 -5.60 -0.79
C MET A 209 -19.09 -4.44 -1.73
N PRO A 210 -19.50 -3.28 -1.20
CA PRO A 210 -19.65 -2.08 -2.02
C PRO A 210 -18.30 -1.71 -2.63
N ILE A 211 -18.35 -1.08 -3.81
CA ILE A 211 -17.18 -0.56 -4.52
C ILE A 211 -17.35 0.94 -4.77
N PRO A 212 -16.26 1.68 -5.00
CA PRO A 212 -16.34 3.10 -5.34
C PRO A 212 -17.13 3.33 -6.64
N ASP A 213 -17.88 4.44 -6.71
CA ASP A 213 -18.65 4.82 -7.91
C ASP A 213 -17.75 4.93 -9.15
N SER A 214 -16.51 5.40 -8.98
CA SER A 214 -15.51 5.46 -10.04
C SER A 214 -15.18 4.09 -10.62
N LEU A 215 -15.12 3.07 -9.80
CA LEU A 215 -14.89 1.68 -10.26
C LEU A 215 -16.17 1.11 -10.89
N GLN A 216 -17.34 1.33 -10.28
CA GLN A 216 -18.61 0.89 -10.84
C GLN A 216 -18.81 1.43 -12.25
N HIS A 217 -18.59 2.74 -12.44
CA HIS A 217 -18.69 3.37 -13.76
C HIS A 217 -17.77 2.71 -14.81
N ARG A 218 -16.54 2.35 -14.45
CA ARG A 218 -15.60 1.65 -15.36
C ARG A 218 -16.07 0.24 -15.71
N ILE A 219 -16.60 -0.48 -14.73
CA ILE A 219 -17.16 -1.82 -14.97
C ILE A 219 -18.35 -1.75 -15.92
N ASP A 220 -19.23 -0.76 -15.76
CA ASP A 220 -20.40 -0.57 -16.60
C ASP A 220 -19.98 -0.20 -18.03
N LEU A 221 -19.03 0.73 -18.19
CA LEU A 221 -18.46 1.03 -19.52
C LEU A 221 -17.90 -0.23 -20.21
N PHE A 222 -17.13 -1.05 -19.48
CA PHE A 222 -16.57 -2.27 -20.05
C PHE A 222 -17.64 -3.30 -20.48
N ARG A 223 -18.79 -3.33 -19.79
CA ARG A 223 -19.88 -4.25 -20.12
C ARG A 223 -20.72 -3.82 -21.32
N GLU A 224 -20.77 -2.51 -21.59
CA GLU A 224 -21.57 -1.93 -22.67
C GLU A 224 -20.81 -1.79 -23.99
N THR A 225 -19.48 -1.98 -23.98
CA THR A 225 -18.61 -1.94 -25.17
C THR A 225 -18.29 -3.34 -25.67
#